data_838bdbad6f0bd5e2d22997f0404a4667
#
_entry.id   838bdbad6f0bd5e2d22997f0404a4667
#
_cell.length_a   1.000
_cell.length_b   1.000
_cell.length_c   1.000
_cell.angle_alpha   90.00
_cell.angle_beta   90.00
_cell.angle_gamma   90.00
#
_symmetry.space_group_name_H-M   'P 1'
#
loop_
_entity.id
_entity.type
_entity.pdbx_description
1 polymer ?
#
loop_
_entity_poly.entity_id
_entity_poly.type
_entity_poly.pdbx_seq_one_letter_code
_entity_poly.pdbx_strand_id
1 'polypeptide(L)'
;MPRVVGVARAKELILTGRVLAADEAERIGLVSSVVPAGEARAAADEIATEIAARGPVAVREAKRLVDLASDVDLATGLAAELDASDRVFATDDMLEGAEAFFAKREPQYRGR
;
A
#
# COMPACT_ATOMS: atom_id res chain seq x y z
N MET A 1 15.71 4.13 0.03
CA MET A 1 16.35 2.83 0.36
C MET A 1 16.54 2.62 1.88
N PRO A 2 17.21 3.49 2.68
CA PRO A 2 17.46 3.23 4.11
C PRO A 2 16.18 2.98 4.95
N ARG A 3 15.09 3.67 4.66
CA ARG A 3 13.80 3.47 5.35
C ARG A 3 13.14 2.11 5.07
N VAL A 4 13.48 1.49 3.94
CA VAL A 4 12.90 0.20 3.51
C VAL A 4 13.72 -0.97 4.03
N VAL A 5 15.05 -0.96 3.76
CA VAL A 5 15.92 -2.11 4.07
C VAL A 5 16.75 -1.95 5.35
N GLY A 6 16.61 -0.81 6.03
CA GLY A 6 17.40 -0.43 7.18
C GLY A 6 18.75 0.20 6.81
N VAL A 7 19.29 1.00 7.75
CA VAL A 7 20.49 1.81 7.50
C VAL A 7 21.74 0.97 7.22
N ALA A 8 21.91 -0.15 7.92
CA ALA A 8 23.10 -1.00 7.76
C ALA A 8 23.18 -1.61 6.35
N ARG A 9 22.09 -2.25 5.89
CA ARG A 9 22.03 -2.83 4.53
C ARG A 9 22.14 -1.76 3.44
N ALA A 10 21.47 -0.62 3.64
CA ALA A 10 21.55 0.47 2.69
C ALA A 10 22.98 0.99 2.54
N LYS A 11 23.74 1.15 3.65
CA LYS A 11 25.14 1.54 3.62
C LYS A 11 26.00 0.50 2.89
N GLU A 12 25.85 -0.78 3.21
CA GLU A 12 26.59 -1.85 2.52
C GLU A 12 26.35 -1.80 1.01
N LEU A 13 25.09 -1.82 0.58
CA LEU A 13 24.74 -1.83 -0.84
C LEU A 13 25.24 -0.58 -1.59
N ILE A 14 25.06 0.60 -1.00
CA ILE A 14 25.41 1.87 -1.65
C ILE A 14 26.94 2.06 -1.69
N LEU A 15 27.62 1.79 -0.58
CA LEU A 15 29.06 2.09 -0.48
C LEU A 15 29.92 1.04 -1.21
N THR A 16 29.48 -0.20 -1.32
CA THR A 16 30.18 -1.23 -2.11
C THR A 16 29.84 -1.17 -3.60
N GLY A 17 28.73 -0.56 -3.97
CA GLY A 17 28.24 -0.55 -5.35
C GLY A 17 27.92 -1.92 -5.92
N ARG A 18 27.72 -2.96 -5.06
CA ARG A 18 27.47 -4.32 -5.54
C ARG A 18 26.10 -4.43 -6.22
N VAL A 19 26.04 -5.28 -7.23
CA VAL A 19 24.79 -5.64 -7.90
C VAL A 19 23.96 -6.54 -6.98
N LEU A 20 22.68 -6.24 -6.87
CA LEU A 20 21.72 -7.00 -6.08
C LEU A 20 20.87 -7.86 -7.03
N ALA A 21 20.79 -9.16 -6.77
CA ALA A 21 19.90 -10.06 -7.49
C ALA A 21 18.44 -9.85 -7.06
N ALA A 22 17.48 -10.18 -7.93
CA ALA A 22 16.07 -9.93 -7.70
C ALA A 22 15.54 -10.69 -6.47
N ASP A 23 15.90 -11.96 -6.31
CA ASP A 23 15.53 -12.82 -5.17
C ASP A 23 16.10 -12.30 -3.84
N GLU A 24 17.28 -11.71 -3.88
CA GLU A 24 17.88 -11.07 -2.71
C GLU A 24 17.14 -9.76 -2.39
N ALA A 25 16.76 -8.99 -3.39
CA ALA A 25 15.98 -7.75 -3.21
C ALA A 25 14.62 -8.02 -2.54
N GLU A 26 13.93 -9.08 -2.92
CA GLU A 26 12.70 -9.54 -2.27
C GLU A 26 12.96 -9.97 -0.82
N ARG A 27 13.95 -10.81 -0.59
CA ARG A 27 14.30 -11.34 0.74
C ARG A 27 14.63 -10.25 1.75
N ILE A 28 15.23 -9.13 1.30
CA ILE A 28 15.53 -7.97 2.17
C ILE A 28 14.42 -6.93 2.22
N GLY A 29 13.31 -7.15 1.53
CA GLY A 29 12.16 -6.25 1.49
C GLY A 29 12.36 -4.98 0.67
N LEU A 30 13.33 -4.97 -0.28
CA LEU A 30 13.53 -3.84 -1.19
C LEU A 30 12.44 -3.78 -2.26
N VAL A 31 11.98 -4.94 -2.71
CA VAL A 31 10.80 -5.13 -3.57
C VAL A 31 9.82 -6.07 -2.88
N SER A 32 8.55 -5.95 -3.19
CA SER A 32 7.46 -6.73 -2.57
C SER A 32 7.30 -8.12 -3.18
N SER A 33 7.69 -8.30 -4.44
CA SER A 33 7.62 -9.59 -5.13
C SER A 33 8.57 -9.64 -6.32
N VAL A 34 8.96 -10.84 -6.69
CA VAL A 34 9.73 -11.14 -7.89
C VAL A 34 8.94 -12.09 -8.78
N VAL A 35 8.89 -11.81 -10.06
CA VAL A 35 8.20 -12.59 -11.09
C VAL A 35 9.15 -12.93 -12.23
N PRO A 36 8.81 -13.89 -13.11
CA PRO A 36 9.63 -14.23 -14.28
C PRO A 36 9.95 -13.01 -15.15
N ALA A 37 11.08 -13.08 -15.85
CA ALA A 37 11.51 -11.99 -16.72
C ALA A 37 10.46 -11.67 -17.78
N GLY A 38 10.09 -10.40 -17.89
CA GLY A 38 9.06 -9.91 -18.81
C GLY A 38 7.64 -9.82 -18.21
N GLU A 39 7.39 -10.41 -17.04
CA GLU A 39 6.04 -10.46 -16.43
C GLU A 39 5.77 -9.35 -15.40
N ALA A 40 6.78 -8.55 -15.06
CA ALA A 40 6.63 -7.52 -14.02
C ALA A 40 5.49 -6.52 -14.31
N ARG A 41 5.26 -6.18 -15.59
CA ARG A 41 4.18 -5.29 -16.00
C ARG A 41 2.81 -5.93 -15.74
N ALA A 42 2.64 -7.19 -16.14
CA ALA A 42 1.37 -7.90 -15.96
C ALA A 42 1.04 -8.06 -14.45
N ALA A 43 2.01 -8.48 -13.65
CA ALA A 43 1.84 -8.59 -12.19
C ALA A 43 1.49 -7.25 -11.53
N ALA A 44 2.11 -6.15 -11.97
CA ALA A 44 1.79 -4.82 -11.47
C ALA A 44 0.38 -4.37 -11.88
N ASP A 45 -0.05 -4.66 -13.12
CA ASP A 45 -1.39 -4.34 -13.61
C ASP A 45 -2.48 -5.16 -12.87
N GLU A 46 -2.20 -6.40 -12.47
CA GLU A 46 -3.09 -7.20 -11.60
C GLU A 46 -3.30 -6.53 -10.24
N ILE A 47 -2.21 -6.17 -9.55
CA ILE A 47 -2.28 -5.47 -8.25
C ILE A 47 -3.02 -4.12 -8.41
N ALA A 48 -2.72 -3.36 -9.47
CA ALA A 48 -3.39 -2.09 -9.74
C ALA A 48 -4.90 -2.28 -9.96
N THR A 49 -5.30 -3.35 -10.62
CA THR A 49 -6.71 -3.70 -10.85
C THR A 49 -7.41 -4.04 -9.53
N GLU A 50 -6.77 -4.82 -8.66
CA GLU A 50 -7.30 -5.12 -7.32
C GLU A 50 -7.49 -3.85 -6.48
N ILE A 51 -6.50 -2.94 -6.52
CA ILE A 51 -6.60 -1.66 -5.81
C ILE A 51 -7.72 -0.79 -6.38
N ALA A 52 -7.84 -0.74 -7.71
CA ALA A 52 -8.87 0.04 -8.41
C ALA A 52 -10.30 -0.44 -8.12
N ALA A 53 -10.46 -1.72 -7.74
CA ALA A 53 -11.75 -2.29 -7.34
C ALA A 53 -12.17 -1.91 -5.90
N ARG A 54 -11.34 -1.21 -5.13
CA ARG A 54 -11.64 -0.77 -3.77
C ARG A 54 -12.23 0.63 -3.73
N GLY A 55 -12.84 1.01 -2.61
CA GLY A 55 -13.40 2.36 -2.41
C GLY A 55 -12.32 3.44 -2.57
N PRO A 56 -12.45 4.36 -3.55
CA PRO A 56 -11.36 5.29 -3.90
C PRO A 56 -10.97 6.24 -2.76
N VAL A 57 -11.92 6.63 -1.89
CA VAL A 57 -11.62 7.47 -0.73
C VAL A 57 -10.78 6.67 0.28
N ALA A 58 -11.19 5.44 0.59
CA ALA A 58 -10.47 4.57 1.52
C ALA A 58 -9.04 4.28 1.04
N VAL A 59 -8.85 3.99 -0.25
CA VAL A 59 -7.52 3.74 -0.84
C VAL A 59 -6.62 4.97 -0.71
N ARG A 60 -7.13 6.18 -1.00
CA ARG A 60 -6.35 7.42 -0.86
C ARG A 60 -5.95 7.69 0.59
N GLU A 61 -6.89 7.52 1.53
CA GLU A 61 -6.59 7.72 2.95
C GLU A 61 -5.60 6.68 3.48
N ALA A 62 -5.80 5.40 3.15
CA ALA A 62 -4.87 4.34 3.53
C ALA A 62 -3.45 4.60 3.00
N LYS A 63 -3.32 4.96 1.71
CA LYS A 63 -2.03 5.32 1.14
C LYS A 63 -1.39 6.51 1.87
N ARG A 64 -2.13 7.58 2.11
CA ARG A 64 -1.66 8.75 2.84
C ARG A 64 -1.13 8.39 4.24
N LEU A 65 -1.86 7.55 4.97
CA LEU A 65 -1.47 7.12 6.32
C LEU A 65 -0.21 6.24 6.31
N VAL A 66 -0.10 5.32 5.36
CA VAL A 66 1.10 4.48 5.20
C VAL A 66 2.33 5.34 4.88
N ASP A 67 2.19 6.32 3.98
CA ASP A 67 3.28 7.25 3.66
C ASP A 67 3.67 8.11 4.89
N LEU A 68 2.68 8.57 5.67
CA LEU A 68 2.87 9.37 6.88
C LEU A 68 3.57 8.59 8.01
N ALA A 69 3.30 7.30 8.15
CA ALA A 69 3.76 6.47 9.27
C ALA A 69 5.29 6.47 9.46
N SER A 70 6.05 6.74 8.39
CA SER A 70 7.52 6.84 8.45
C SER A 70 8.05 8.19 8.94
N ASP A 71 7.19 9.21 9.07
CA ASP A 71 7.60 10.60 9.29
C ASP A 71 7.09 11.19 10.62
N VAL A 72 6.20 10.47 11.33
CA VAL A 72 5.58 10.95 12.57
C VAL A 72 5.71 9.93 13.70
N ASP A 73 5.50 10.38 14.94
CA ASP A 73 5.37 9.50 16.10
C ASP A 73 4.02 8.74 16.10
N LEU A 74 3.94 7.70 16.91
CA LEU A 74 2.77 6.82 16.97
C LEU A 74 1.48 7.57 17.35
N ALA A 75 1.54 8.51 18.29
CA ALA A 75 0.35 9.22 18.75
C ALA A 75 -0.22 10.10 17.64
N THR A 76 0.64 10.81 16.92
CA THR A 76 0.27 11.60 15.73
C THR A 76 -0.28 10.71 14.62
N GLY A 77 0.33 9.53 14.39
CA GLY A 77 -0.15 8.56 13.41
C GLY A 77 -1.55 8.05 13.73
N LEU A 78 -1.81 7.66 14.99
CA LEU A 78 -3.12 7.19 15.45
C LEU A 78 -4.19 8.28 15.36
N ALA A 79 -3.87 9.53 15.69
CA ALA A 79 -4.80 10.65 15.54
C ALA A 79 -5.17 10.85 14.06
N ALA A 80 -4.18 10.78 13.16
CA ALA A 80 -4.43 10.88 11.72
C ALA A 80 -5.27 9.71 11.16
N GLU A 81 -5.14 8.52 11.75
CA GLU A 81 -5.95 7.34 11.39
C GLU A 81 -7.40 7.50 11.81
N LEU A 82 -7.68 8.04 13.01
CA LEU A 82 -9.03 8.36 13.46
C LEU A 82 -9.71 9.37 12.54
N ASP A 83 -9.02 10.48 12.21
CA ASP A 83 -9.54 11.47 11.27
C ASP A 83 -9.83 10.88 9.88
N ALA A 84 -8.98 9.99 9.39
CA ALA A 84 -9.18 9.31 8.12
C ALA A 84 -10.37 8.36 8.17
N SER A 85 -10.52 7.62 9.28
CA SER A 85 -11.66 6.73 9.51
C SER A 85 -12.97 7.50 9.46
N ASP A 86 -13.06 8.64 10.14
CA ASP A 86 -14.27 9.49 10.13
C ASP A 86 -14.61 9.94 8.71
N ARG A 87 -13.60 10.31 7.90
CA ARG A 87 -13.83 10.68 6.48
C ARG A 87 -14.31 9.51 5.64
N VAL A 88 -13.77 8.31 5.84
CA VAL A 88 -14.17 7.11 5.09
C VAL A 88 -15.57 6.68 5.50
N PHE A 89 -15.87 6.67 6.80
CA PHE A 89 -17.20 6.30 7.31
C PHE A 89 -18.32 7.27 6.89
N ALA A 90 -17.98 8.51 6.54
CA ALA A 90 -18.92 9.49 6.04
C ALA A 90 -19.25 9.38 4.54
N THR A 91 -18.66 8.38 3.83
CA THR A 91 -18.88 8.21 2.39
C THR A 91 -20.06 7.30 2.04
N ASP A 92 -20.69 7.54 0.89
CA ASP A 92 -21.66 6.62 0.30
C ASP A 92 -21.03 5.25 0.01
N ASP A 93 -19.75 5.22 -0.35
CA ASP A 93 -19.00 3.99 -0.63
C ASP A 93 -18.89 3.08 0.60
N MET A 94 -18.88 3.64 1.82
CA MET A 94 -18.90 2.84 3.04
C MET A 94 -20.25 2.10 3.18
N LEU A 95 -21.36 2.76 2.93
CA LEU A 95 -22.69 2.16 2.95
C LEU A 95 -22.82 1.09 1.87
N GLU A 96 -22.40 1.42 0.64
CA GLU A 96 -22.38 0.45 -0.47
C GLU A 96 -21.55 -0.78 -0.13
N GLY A 97 -20.38 -0.62 0.46
CA GLY A 97 -19.51 -1.72 0.88
C GLY A 97 -20.17 -2.63 1.92
N ALA A 98 -20.85 -2.04 2.92
CA ALA A 98 -21.59 -2.77 3.93
C ALA A 98 -22.78 -3.53 3.34
N GLU A 99 -23.59 -2.88 2.50
CA GLU A 99 -24.73 -3.49 1.82
C GLU A 99 -24.31 -4.65 0.90
N ALA A 100 -23.26 -4.43 0.10
CA ALA A 100 -22.71 -5.44 -0.79
C ALA A 100 -22.23 -6.68 -0.01
N PHE A 101 -21.54 -6.46 1.13
CA PHE A 101 -21.07 -7.54 2.00
C PHE A 101 -22.23 -8.41 2.53
N PHE A 102 -23.29 -7.79 3.07
CA PHE A 102 -24.45 -8.52 3.57
C PHE A 102 -25.24 -9.21 2.45
N ALA A 103 -25.32 -8.58 1.27
CA ALA A 103 -25.98 -9.13 0.10
C ALA A 103 -25.12 -10.16 -0.67
N LYS A 104 -23.87 -10.38 -0.26
CA LYS A 104 -22.90 -11.28 -0.93
C LYS A 104 -22.76 -10.97 -2.43
N ARG A 105 -22.68 -9.69 -2.78
CA ARG A 105 -22.45 -9.20 -4.14
C ARG A 105 -21.20 -8.33 -4.20
N GLU A 106 -20.68 -8.10 -5.40
CA GLU A 106 -19.60 -7.14 -5.61
C GLU A 106 -20.09 -5.71 -5.36
N PRO A 107 -19.32 -4.89 -4.63
CA PRO A 107 -19.62 -3.47 -4.40
C PRO A 107 -19.38 -2.62 -5.65
N GLN A 108 -20.13 -1.53 -5.77
CA GLN A 108 -19.98 -0.54 -6.84
C GLN A 108 -19.58 0.82 -6.28
N TYR A 109 -18.30 0.98 -6.01
CA TYR A 109 -17.77 2.20 -5.43
C TYR A 109 -17.75 3.36 -6.43
N ARG A 110 -18.02 4.57 -5.96
CA ARG A 110 -18.14 5.80 -6.78
C ARG A 110 -17.21 6.92 -6.32
N GLY A 111 -16.50 6.76 -5.20
CA GLY A 111 -15.56 7.72 -4.67
C GLY A 111 -16.18 8.92 -3.97
N ARG A 112 -17.34 8.75 -3.38
CA ARG A 112 -18.08 9.83 -2.70
C ARG A 112 -18.76 9.34 -1.42
#